data_9e07679c271e8f660c79c19c9cf4c9f5
#
_entry.id   9e07679c271e8f660c79c19c9cf4c9f5
#
_cell.length_a   1.000
_cell.length_b   1.000
_cell.length_c   1.000
_cell.angle_alpha   90.00
_cell.angle_beta   90.00
_cell.angle_gamma   90.00
#
_symmetry.space_group_name_H-M   'P 1'
#
loop_
_entity.id
_entity.type
_entity.pdbx_description
1 polymer ?
#
loop_
_entity_poly.entity_id
_entity_poly.type
_entity_poly.pdbx_seq_one_letter_code
_entity_poly.pdbx_strand_id
1 'polypeptide(L)'
;NDRNIIKKWLHIMLIKMVFGSSSDSILSQIRHVFTDDFDNFKIDENINEFPFDKILNNIKKDTSISDEFIDTILSTQKEDKYAFSILSLLYPNLDYKNNNFHKDHLHPISKFTRDEIEKLHLNESIKNEYFHPSIYNGIYNLQMLDANENMSKNDLSLKDWIDKSTNSSTRKQFLDSHLI
;
A
#
# COMPACT_ATOMS: atom_id res chain seq x y z
N ASN A 1 15.89 14.29 9.84
CA ASN A 1 15.05 13.62 8.87
C ASN A 1 14.02 12.66 9.48
N ASP A 2 13.65 12.91 10.74
CA ASP A 2 12.78 12.01 11.54
C ASP A 2 11.42 11.77 10.92
N ARG A 3 10.87 12.78 10.19
CA ARG A 3 9.55 12.64 9.55
C ARG A 3 9.47 11.42 8.62
N ASN A 4 10.51 11.17 7.82
CA ASN A 4 10.52 10.01 6.90
C ASN A 4 10.73 8.70 7.66
N ILE A 5 11.53 8.72 8.73
CA ILE A 5 11.75 7.56 9.60
C ILE A 5 10.45 7.21 10.33
N ILE A 6 9.77 8.20 10.91
CA ILE A 6 8.47 8.03 11.57
C ILE A 6 7.42 7.50 10.59
N LYS A 7 7.37 8.04 9.36
CA LYS A 7 6.44 7.57 8.31
C LYS A 7 6.69 6.11 7.99
N LYS A 8 7.95 5.71 7.76
CA LYS A 8 8.32 4.31 7.50
C LYS A 8 7.95 3.40 8.68
N TRP A 9 8.29 3.80 9.89
CA TRP A 9 7.95 3.07 11.11
C TRP A 9 6.44 2.87 11.24
N LEU A 10 5.65 3.94 11.09
CA LEU A 10 4.20 3.88 11.20
C LEU A 10 3.58 2.93 10.17
N HIS A 11 4.07 2.94 8.92
CA HIS A 11 3.60 2.01 7.91
C HIS A 11 3.88 0.56 8.29
N ILE A 12 5.09 0.24 8.78
CA ILE A 12 5.43 -1.10 9.26
C ILE A 12 4.47 -1.51 10.38
N MET A 13 4.25 -0.65 11.37
CA MET A 13 3.34 -0.92 12.50
C MET A 13 1.91 -1.20 12.03
N LEU A 14 1.42 -0.45 11.04
CA LEU A 14 0.07 -0.60 10.51
C LEU A 14 -0.09 -1.90 9.71
N ILE A 15 0.83 -2.18 8.76
CA ILE A 15 0.72 -3.38 7.90
C ILE A 15 0.93 -4.66 8.72
N LYS A 16 1.83 -4.62 9.69
CA LYS A 16 2.07 -5.72 10.65
C LYS A 16 0.97 -5.84 11.71
N MET A 17 -0.06 -4.97 11.67
CA MET A 17 -1.16 -4.96 12.64
C MET A 17 -0.70 -4.93 14.09
N VAL A 18 0.43 -4.27 14.37
CA VAL A 18 1.06 -4.27 15.69
C VAL A 18 0.10 -3.76 16.77
N PHE A 19 -0.74 -2.77 16.42
CA PHE A 19 -1.75 -2.19 17.33
C PHE A 19 -3.07 -2.96 17.38
N GLY A 20 -3.21 -4.08 16.65
CA GLY A 20 -4.51 -4.74 16.40
C GLY A 20 -5.17 -5.39 17.61
N SER A 21 -4.43 -5.93 18.59
CA SER A 21 -5.00 -6.73 19.68
C SER A 21 -4.57 -6.32 21.09
N SER A 22 -3.64 -5.39 21.24
CA SER A 22 -3.06 -5.02 22.54
C SER A 22 -2.45 -3.62 22.47
N SER A 23 -3.19 -2.66 21.91
CA SER A 23 -2.69 -1.31 21.64
C SER A 23 -2.07 -0.64 22.87
N ASP A 24 -2.72 -0.73 24.04
CA ASP A 24 -2.23 -0.09 25.27
C ASP A 24 -0.91 -0.69 25.73
N SER A 25 -0.76 -2.02 25.63
CA SER A 25 0.50 -2.69 25.96
C SER A 25 1.62 -2.27 24.99
N ILE A 26 1.34 -2.17 23.70
CA ILE A 26 2.31 -1.72 22.71
C ILE A 26 2.68 -0.25 22.93
N LEU A 27 1.71 0.62 23.18
CA LEU A 27 1.97 2.04 23.50
C LEU A 27 2.81 2.18 24.77
N SER A 28 2.58 1.35 25.79
CA SER A 28 3.41 1.30 26.99
C SER A 28 4.84 0.89 26.67
N GLN A 29 5.04 -0.15 25.86
CA GLN A 29 6.38 -0.58 25.41
C GLN A 29 7.09 0.53 24.61
N ILE A 30 6.40 1.22 23.73
CA ILE A 30 6.94 2.37 22.99
C ILE A 30 7.34 3.49 23.96
N ARG A 31 6.48 3.83 24.93
CA ARG A 31 6.74 4.87 25.92
C ARG A 31 8.02 4.60 26.71
N HIS A 32 8.28 3.35 27.09
CA HIS A 32 9.51 2.97 27.80
C HIS A 32 10.79 3.35 27.03
N VAL A 33 10.74 3.42 25.70
CA VAL A 33 11.90 3.81 24.89
C VAL A 33 12.19 5.32 24.99
N PHE A 34 11.19 6.12 25.34
CA PHE A 34 11.30 7.58 25.43
C PHE A 34 11.43 8.12 26.84
N THR A 35 11.46 7.23 27.85
CA THR A 35 11.47 7.64 29.25
C THR A 35 12.65 7.09 30.00
N ASP A 36 13.35 7.92 30.79
CA ASP A 36 14.35 7.51 31.77
C ASP A 36 13.71 6.89 33.01
N ASP A 37 12.58 7.46 33.43
CA ASP A 37 11.77 7.04 34.57
C ASP A 37 10.33 6.92 34.12
N PHE A 38 9.89 5.68 33.90
CA PHE A 38 8.55 5.40 33.38
C PHE A 38 7.45 5.75 34.39
N ASP A 39 7.69 5.49 35.68
CA ASP A 39 6.68 5.70 36.71
C ASP A 39 6.39 7.19 36.95
N ASN A 40 7.41 8.02 36.81
CA ASN A 40 7.31 9.49 36.91
C ASN A 40 7.18 10.21 35.57
N PHE A 41 7.05 9.46 34.47
CA PHE A 41 6.93 10.01 33.09
C PHE A 41 8.08 10.94 32.69
N LYS A 42 9.27 10.73 33.23
CA LYS A 42 10.43 11.54 32.87
C LYS A 42 10.95 11.15 31.50
N ILE A 43 10.94 12.11 30.58
CA ILE A 43 11.45 11.91 29.21
C ILE A 43 12.98 11.81 29.25
N ASP A 44 13.54 10.88 28.48
CA ASP A 44 14.98 10.78 28.24
C ASP A 44 15.43 11.94 27.35
N GLU A 45 16.11 12.94 27.97
CA GLU A 45 16.59 14.15 27.30
C GLU A 45 17.75 13.86 26.30
N ASN A 46 18.32 12.65 26.31
CA ASN A 46 19.38 12.25 25.37
C ASN A 46 18.83 11.77 24.02
N ILE A 47 17.54 11.63 23.87
CA ILE A 47 16.92 11.23 22.60
C ILE A 47 16.79 12.46 21.70
N ASN A 48 17.72 12.58 20.75
CA ASN A 48 17.79 13.68 19.79
C ASN A 48 17.19 13.36 18.41
N GLU A 49 16.88 12.09 18.16
CA GLU A 49 16.28 11.59 16.92
C GLU A 49 15.26 10.49 17.22
N PHE A 50 14.40 10.17 16.27
CA PHE A 50 13.39 9.13 16.45
C PHE A 50 14.07 7.75 16.61
N PRO A 51 13.92 7.07 17.76
CA PRO A 51 14.67 5.85 18.13
C PRO A 51 14.05 4.59 17.47
N PHE A 52 14.02 4.55 16.14
CA PHE A 52 13.38 3.52 15.34
C PHE A 52 13.75 2.09 15.78
N ASP A 53 15.05 1.78 15.80
CA ASP A 53 15.52 0.43 16.12
C ASP A 53 15.26 0.06 17.58
N LYS A 54 15.40 1.01 18.51
CA LYS A 54 15.08 0.78 19.92
C LYS A 54 13.61 0.43 20.11
N ILE A 55 12.71 1.09 19.40
CA ILE A 55 11.26 0.81 19.42
C ILE A 55 11.00 -0.60 18.89
N LEU A 56 11.54 -0.96 17.72
CA LEU A 56 11.34 -2.29 17.14
C LEU A 56 11.82 -3.40 18.07
N ASN A 57 12.99 -3.22 18.68
CA ASN A 57 13.57 -4.20 19.61
C ASN A 57 12.80 -4.31 20.94
N ASN A 58 12.10 -3.25 21.36
CA ASN A 58 11.34 -3.25 22.62
C ASN A 58 9.92 -3.81 22.48
N ILE A 59 9.36 -3.79 21.30
CA ILE A 59 8.03 -4.32 21.01
C ILE A 59 8.07 -5.86 20.98
N LYS A 60 7.21 -6.50 21.82
CA LYS A 60 7.08 -7.97 21.89
C LYS A 60 6.22 -8.57 20.78
N LYS A 61 6.26 -7.98 19.59
CA LYS A 61 5.60 -8.51 18.39
C LYS A 61 6.60 -8.58 17.25
N ASP A 62 6.42 -9.56 16.38
CA ASP A 62 7.24 -9.67 15.18
C ASP A 62 6.98 -8.48 14.25
N THR A 63 8.02 -7.67 14.04
CA THR A 63 8.07 -6.54 13.14
C THR A 63 8.99 -6.77 11.94
N SER A 64 9.54 -7.98 11.80
CA SER A 64 10.42 -8.37 10.71
C SER A 64 9.65 -8.41 9.38
N ILE A 65 10.33 -8.10 8.30
CA ILE A 65 9.80 -8.23 6.93
C ILE A 65 10.45 -9.47 6.32
N SER A 66 9.75 -10.59 6.43
CA SER A 66 10.16 -11.86 5.80
C SER A 66 9.53 -12.01 4.41
N ASP A 67 10.05 -12.97 3.62
CA ASP A 67 9.48 -13.27 2.28
C ASP A 67 8.03 -13.76 2.41
N GLU A 68 7.71 -14.57 3.41
CA GLU A 68 6.34 -15.04 3.66
C GLU A 68 5.39 -13.87 4.01
N PHE A 69 5.92 -12.85 4.70
CA PHE A 69 5.13 -11.66 4.96
C PHE A 69 4.92 -10.83 3.70
N ILE A 70 5.91 -10.74 2.83
CA ILE A 70 5.78 -10.10 1.51
C ILE A 70 4.73 -10.83 0.67
N ASP A 71 4.75 -12.16 0.61
CA ASP A 71 3.74 -12.97 -0.09
C ASP A 71 2.33 -12.72 0.46
N THR A 72 2.20 -12.60 1.79
CA THR A 72 0.94 -12.23 2.44
C THR A 72 0.45 -10.84 1.99
N ILE A 73 1.34 -9.84 1.90
CA ILE A 73 1.00 -8.51 1.39
C ILE A 73 0.57 -8.58 -0.08
N LEU A 74 1.29 -9.33 -0.90
CA LEU A 74 0.98 -9.49 -2.33
C LEU A 74 -0.35 -10.23 -2.57
N SER A 75 -0.82 -11.03 -1.62
CA SER A 75 -2.14 -11.67 -1.68
C SER A 75 -3.31 -10.76 -1.31
N THR A 76 -3.04 -9.52 -0.87
CA THR A 76 -4.05 -8.54 -0.47
C THR A 76 -4.97 -8.19 -1.64
N GLN A 77 -6.27 -8.12 -1.36
CA GLN A 77 -7.29 -7.74 -2.33
C GLN A 77 -7.84 -6.32 -2.07
N LYS A 78 -8.54 -5.76 -3.04
CA LYS A 78 -9.03 -4.36 -3.01
C LYS A 78 -9.85 -4.03 -1.75
N GLU A 79 -10.69 -4.95 -1.30
CA GLU A 79 -11.59 -4.76 -0.16
C GLU A 79 -10.89 -4.95 1.18
N ASP A 80 -9.68 -5.47 1.17
CA ASP A 80 -8.94 -5.70 2.40
C ASP A 80 -8.65 -4.38 3.13
N LYS A 81 -8.76 -4.45 4.44
CA LYS A 81 -8.63 -3.31 5.36
C LYS A 81 -7.35 -2.51 5.17
N TYR A 82 -6.26 -3.17 4.80
CA TYR A 82 -4.95 -2.55 4.68
C TYR A 82 -4.51 -2.29 3.22
N ALA A 83 -5.34 -2.64 2.22
CA ALA A 83 -4.99 -2.45 0.82
C ALA A 83 -4.60 -1.00 0.50
N PHE A 84 -5.33 -0.02 1.04
CA PHE A 84 -4.98 1.40 0.88
C PHE A 84 -3.60 1.73 1.48
N SER A 85 -3.32 1.24 2.69
CA SER A 85 -2.03 1.48 3.35
C SER A 85 -0.86 0.86 2.60
N ILE A 86 -1.05 -0.35 2.05
CA ILE A 86 -0.05 -1.03 1.23
C ILE A 86 0.20 -0.25 -0.06
N LEU A 87 -0.85 0.12 -0.79
CA LEU A 87 -0.71 0.94 -2.01
C LEU A 87 -0.03 2.28 -1.72
N SER A 88 -0.32 2.92 -0.58
CA SER A 88 0.30 4.20 -0.22
C SER A 88 1.82 4.13 -0.02
N LEU A 89 2.38 2.93 0.20
CA LEU A 89 3.83 2.72 0.24
C LEU A 89 4.45 2.81 -1.17
N LEU A 90 3.73 2.34 -2.19
CA LEU A 90 4.16 2.41 -3.58
C LEU A 90 4.07 3.85 -4.12
N TYR A 91 3.14 4.65 -3.60
CA TYR A 91 2.89 6.02 -4.02
C TYR A 91 3.24 7.05 -2.92
N PRO A 92 4.49 7.13 -2.46
CA PRO A 92 4.87 7.95 -1.30
C PRO A 92 4.77 9.46 -1.51
N ASN A 93 4.74 9.91 -2.76
CA ASN A 93 4.78 11.32 -3.15
C ASN A 93 3.40 11.91 -3.48
N LEU A 94 2.32 11.14 -3.38
CA LEU A 94 0.97 11.66 -3.59
C LEU A 94 0.58 12.61 -2.47
N ASP A 95 -0.16 13.66 -2.84
CA ASP A 95 -0.66 14.66 -1.88
C ASP A 95 -1.95 14.19 -1.21
N TYR A 96 -1.82 13.24 -0.31
CA TYR A 96 -2.93 12.69 0.49
C TYR A 96 -3.60 13.70 1.42
N LYS A 97 -3.01 14.88 1.61
CA LYS A 97 -3.56 15.92 2.47
C LYS A 97 -4.67 16.71 1.76
N ASN A 98 -4.47 16.98 0.48
CA ASN A 98 -5.34 17.88 -0.28
C ASN A 98 -6.21 17.14 -1.29
N ASN A 99 -5.93 15.86 -1.56
CA ASN A 99 -6.65 15.06 -2.54
C ASN A 99 -7.19 13.75 -1.93
N ASN A 100 -8.34 13.32 -2.43
CA ASN A 100 -8.91 12.01 -2.12
C ASN A 100 -8.46 11.01 -3.17
N PHE A 101 -7.78 9.98 -2.73
CA PHE A 101 -7.32 8.89 -3.58
C PHE A 101 -8.20 7.65 -3.43
N HIS A 102 -8.44 7.00 -4.53
CA HIS A 102 -9.21 5.77 -4.64
C HIS A 102 -8.30 4.61 -5.06
N LYS A 103 -8.56 3.44 -4.49
CA LYS A 103 -8.00 2.19 -5.00
C LYS A 103 -8.75 1.84 -6.29
N ASP A 104 -8.08 1.94 -7.43
CA ASP A 104 -8.66 1.59 -8.72
C ASP A 104 -7.93 0.41 -9.36
N HIS A 105 -8.61 -0.32 -10.25
CA HIS A 105 -8.01 -1.43 -10.98
C HIS A 105 -7.20 -0.91 -12.16
N LEU A 106 -5.96 -1.35 -12.32
CA LEU A 106 -5.17 -1.12 -13.54
C LEU A 106 -5.92 -1.65 -14.76
N HIS A 107 -6.31 -2.91 -14.69
CA HIS A 107 -7.19 -3.55 -15.67
C HIS A 107 -8.60 -3.71 -15.08
N PRO A 108 -9.63 -3.05 -15.62
CA PRO A 108 -10.99 -3.10 -15.07
C PRO A 108 -11.53 -4.53 -14.95
N ILE A 109 -12.36 -4.78 -13.94
CA ILE A 109 -12.96 -6.12 -13.70
C ILE A 109 -13.75 -6.58 -14.93
N SER A 110 -14.37 -5.68 -15.69
CA SER A 110 -15.08 -6.00 -16.93
C SER A 110 -14.22 -6.71 -17.99
N LYS A 111 -12.88 -6.55 -17.90
CA LYS A 111 -11.94 -7.24 -18.80
C LYS A 111 -11.60 -8.68 -18.35
N PHE A 112 -12.05 -9.08 -17.18
CA PHE A 112 -11.87 -10.44 -16.64
C PHE A 112 -13.13 -11.30 -16.78
N THR A 113 -14.07 -10.91 -17.65
CA THR A 113 -15.21 -11.74 -18.02
C THR A 113 -14.77 -12.87 -18.96
N ARG A 114 -15.59 -13.96 -19.02
CA ARG A 114 -15.29 -15.09 -19.90
C ARG A 114 -15.12 -14.64 -21.35
N ASP A 115 -16.01 -13.80 -21.85
CA ASP A 115 -15.98 -13.31 -23.24
C ASP A 115 -14.73 -12.51 -23.58
N GLU A 116 -14.20 -11.75 -22.61
CA GLU A 116 -12.95 -10.99 -22.78
C GLU A 116 -11.71 -11.88 -22.69
N ILE A 117 -11.69 -12.81 -21.73
CA ILE A 117 -10.55 -13.74 -21.52
C ILE A 117 -10.42 -14.72 -22.70
N GLU A 118 -11.53 -15.20 -23.27
CA GLU A 118 -11.50 -16.10 -24.44
C GLU A 118 -10.89 -15.45 -25.70
N LYS A 119 -10.95 -14.12 -25.81
CA LYS A 119 -10.28 -13.39 -26.90
C LYS A 119 -8.76 -13.39 -26.79
N LEU A 120 -8.23 -13.70 -25.61
CA LEU A 120 -6.81 -13.78 -25.40
C LEU A 120 -6.27 -15.14 -25.87
N HIS A 121 -5.19 -15.10 -26.66
CA HIS A 121 -4.54 -16.32 -27.17
C HIS A 121 -3.69 -16.99 -26.07
N LEU A 122 -4.32 -17.37 -24.95
CA LEU A 122 -3.70 -18.01 -23.80
C LEU A 122 -4.12 -19.46 -23.72
N ASN A 123 -3.31 -20.29 -23.03
CA ASN A 123 -3.71 -21.67 -22.73
C ASN A 123 -4.80 -21.68 -21.63
N GLU A 124 -5.57 -22.78 -21.55
CA GLU A 124 -6.72 -22.91 -20.66
C GLU A 124 -6.34 -22.79 -19.17
N SER A 125 -5.16 -23.25 -18.77
CA SER A 125 -4.71 -23.12 -17.38
C SER A 125 -4.58 -21.64 -16.98
N ILE A 126 -3.93 -20.84 -17.81
CA ILE A 126 -3.74 -19.40 -17.58
C ILE A 126 -5.08 -18.68 -17.63
N LYS A 127 -5.97 -19.00 -18.60
CA LYS A 127 -7.30 -18.39 -18.66
C LYS A 127 -8.09 -18.63 -17.37
N ASN A 128 -8.04 -19.86 -16.82
CA ASN A 128 -8.71 -20.18 -15.58
C ASN A 128 -8.17 -19.39 -14.37
N GLU A 129 -6.87 -19.09 -14.34
CA GLU A 129 -6.28 -18.23 -13.31
C GLU A 129 -6.86 -16.81 -13.34
N TYR A 130 -7.11 -16.24 -14.54
CA TYR A 130 -7.66 -14.88 -14.68
C TYR A 130 -9.06 -14.71 -14.08
N PHE A 131 -9.82 -15.80 -13.91
CA PHE A 131 -11.12 -15.77 -13.25
C PHE A 131 -11.03 -15.74 -11.72
N HIS A 132 -9.84 -15.92 -11.17
CA HIS A 132 -9.67 -15.94 -9.73
C HIS A 132 -9.59 -14.53 -9.14
N PRO A 133 -10.35 -14.23 -8.06
CA PRO A 133 -10.32 -12.90 -7.42
C PRO A 133 -8.91 -12.43 -7.04
N SER A 134 -8.02 -13.34 -6.64
CA SER A 134 -6.63 -12.99 -6.34
C SER A 134 -5.90 -12.37 -7.54
N ILE A 135 -6.33 -12.61 -8.76
CA ILE A 135 -5.74 -12.03 -9.97
C ILE A 135 -6.39 -10.68 -10.29
N TYR A 136 -7.69 -10.64 -10.56
CA TYR A 136 -8.32 -9.40 -11.02
C TYR A 136 -8.52 -8.36 -9.91
N ASN A 137 -8.62 -8.79 -8.64
CA ASN A 137 -8.85 -7.93 -7.48
C ASN A 137 -7.62 -7.82 -6.56
N GLY A 138 -6.50 -8.48 -6.91
CA GLY A 138 -5.26 -8.48 -6.14
C GLY A 138 -4.53 -7.14 -6.20
N ILE A 139 -3.69 -6.90 -5.19
CA ILE A 139 -2.95 -5.64 -5.00
C ILE A 139 -2.14 -5.22 -6.24
N TYR A 140 -1.62 -6.16 -6.99
CA TYR A 140 -0.84 -5.90 -8.20
C TYR A 140 -1.69 -5.48 -9.43
N ASN A 141 -3.01 -5.64 -9.37
CA ASN A 141 -3.93 -5.05 -10.35
C ASN A 141 -4.55 -3.73 -9.83
N LEU A 142 -4.01 -3.16 -8.76
CA LEU A 142 -4.52 -1.94 -8.16
C LEU A 142 -3.54 -0.79 -8.28
N GLN A 143 -4.09 0.41 -8.37
CA GLN A 143 -3.36 1.68 -8.38
C GLN A 143 -4.07 2.71 -7.51
N MET A 144 -3.37 3.82 -7.23
CA MET A 144 -3.94 4.96 -6.53
C MET A 144 -4.25 6.06 -7.55
N LEU A 145 -5.52 6.39 -7.72
CA LEU A 145 -5.98 7.49 -8.57
C LEU A 145 -6.70 8.55 -7.75
N ASP A 146 -6.52 9.82 -8.09
CA ASP A 146 -7.41 10.85 -7.56
C ASP A 146 -8.83 10.72 -8.14
N ALA A 147 -9.79 11.46 -7.57
CA ALA A 147 -11.19 11.35 -7.95
C ALA A 147 -11.44 11.68 -9.44
N ASN A 148 -10.70 12.65 -10.01
CA ASN A 148 -10.86 13.06 -11.41
C ASN A 148 -10.24 12.04 -12.35
N GLU A 149 -9.07 11.54 -12.04
CA GLU A 149 -8.40 10.48 -12.80
C GLU A 149 -9.24 9.21 -12.80
N ASN A 150 -9.76 8.81 -11.62
CA ASN A 150 -10.63 7.65 -11.48
C ASN A 150 -11.91 7.77 -12.34
N MET A 151 -12.56 8.94 -12.31
CA MET A 151 -13.71 9.21 -13.18
C MET A 151 -13.34 9.22 -14.68
N SER A 152 -12.19 9.76 -15.03
CA SER A 152 -11.70 9.80 -16.42
C SER A 152 -11.38 8.42 -16.95
N LYS A 153 -10.76 7.56 -16.12
CA LYS A 153 -10.43 6.20 -16.47
C LYS A 153 -11.68 5.33 -16.59
N ASN A 154 -12.58 5.41 -15.60
CA ASN A 154 -13.79 4.60 -15.54
C ASN A 154 -13.49 3.13 -15.90
N ASP A 155 -14.16 2.58 -16.91
CA ASP A 155 -14.04 1.19 -17.39
C ASP A 155 -13.10 1.03 -18.61
N LEU A 156 -12.27 2.04 -18.87
CA LEU A 156 -11.28 1.97 -19.94
C LEU A 156 -10.20 0.94 -19.62
N SER A 157 -9.74 0.21 -20.64
CA SER A 157 -8.51 -0.57 -20.49
C SER A 157 -7.34 0.36 -20.16
N LEU A 158 -6.31 -0.16 -19.52
CA LEU A 158 -5.12 0.61 -19.20
C LEU A 158 -4.55 1.30 -20.45
N LYS A 159 -4.47 0.57 -21.55
CA LYS A 159 -4.00 1.12 -22.84
C LYS A 159 -4.87 2.27 -23.32
N ASP A 160 -6.20 2.09 -23.35
CA ASP A 160 -7.12 3.10 -23.88
C ASP A 160 -7.14 4.36 -23.00
N TRP A 161 -7.01 4.19 -21.68
CA TRP A 161 -6.90 5.30 -20.75
C TRP A 161 -5.60 6.09 -20.94
N ILE A 162 -4.45 5.41 -21.11
CA ILE A 162 -3.18 6.05 -21.40
C ILE A 162 -3.25 6.81 -22.73
N ASP A 163 -3.76 6.18 -23.79
CA ASP A 163 -3.85 6.77 -25.12
C ASP A 163 -4.80 7.98 -25.15
N LYS A 164 -5.87 7.96 -24.34
CA LYS A 164 -6.81 9.08 -24.18
C LYS A 164 -6.23 10.23 -23.36
N SER A 165 -5.43 9.91 -22.33
CA SER A 165 -4.94 10.88 -21.33
C SER A 165 -3.61 11.53 -21.72
N THR A 166 -2.93 11.00 -22.74
CA THR A 166 -1.57 11.43 -23.11
C THR A 166 -1.40 11.71 -24.60
N ASN A 167 -0.38 12.48 -24.89
CA ASN A 167 0.23 12.60 -26.24
C ASN A 167 1.71 12.20 -26.17
N SER A 168 2.42 12.24 -27.30
CA SER A 168 3.81 11.83 -27.39
C SER A 168 4.75 12.58 -26.43
N SER A 169 4.45 13.85 -26.09
CA SER A 169 5.27 14.67 -25.19
C SER A 169 4.97 14.44 -23.70
N THR A 170 3.77 14.04 -23.34
CA THR A 170 3.31 13.88 -21.93
C THR A 170 3.30 12.41 -21.48
N ARG A 171 3.37 11.46 -22.43
CA ARG A 171 3.22 10.03 -22.14
C ARG A 171 4.19 9.52 -21.10
N LYS A 172 5.49 9.85 -21.24
CA LYS A 172 6.50 9.39 -20.29
C LYS A 172 6.22 9.89 -18.87
N GLN A 173 5.94 11.18 -18.71
CA GLN A 173 5.63 11.77 -17.42
C GLN A 173 4.38 11.12 -16.79
N PHE A 174 3.37 10.85 -17.59
CA PHE A 174 2.15 10.18 -17.14
C PHE A 174 2.45 8.75 -16.64
N LEU A 175 3.19 7.95 -17.40
CA LEU A 175 3.56 6.59 -17.01
C LEU A 175 4.40 6.58 -15.72
N ASP A 176 5.41 7.45 -15.64
CA ASP A 176 6.25 7.59 -14.45
C ASP A 176 5.44 7.98 -13.20
N SER A 177 4.44 8.87 -13.35
CA SER A 177 3.60 9.30 -12.22
C SER A 177 2.64 8.22 -11.71
N HIS A 178 2.26 7.29 -12.57
CA HIS A 178 1.36 6.18 -12.26
C HIS A 178 2.09 4.85 -12.01
N LEU A 179 3.43 4.85 -12.07
CA LEU A 179 4.28 3.65 -11.90
C LEU A 179 3.97 2.55 -12.94
N ILE A 180 3.67 2.93 -14.17
CA ILE A 180 3.32 2.05 -15.28
C ILE A 180 4.46 1.97 -16.30
#